data_8aa60f07083fc950f6e99c2d74be2fc4
#
_entry.id   8aa60f07083fc950f6e99c2d74be2fc4
#
_cell.length_a   1.000
_cell.length_b   1.000
_cell.length_c   1.000
_cell.angle_alpha   90.00
_cell.angle_beta   90.00
_cell.angle_gamma   90.00
#
_symmetry.space_group_name_H-M   'P 1'
#
loop_
_entity.id
_entity.type
_entity.pdbx_description
1 polymer ?
#
loop_
_entity_poly.entity_id
_entity_poly.type
_entity_poly.pdbx_seq_one_letter_code
_entity_poly.pdbx_strand_id
1 'polypeptide(L)'
;MRKNIYGLLLLSLIMVLGSCYGDKGNYDYEDVNEITVDLGGTKYTYVVGNVARLEPTLTFATQEIAESELEYNWTLNGEFISDKRVLEFTVEKIASQVECQLRVTNPKTGLTYIGRTAMDFTQKYNLYGWLVLSKDEQASYLNFMTAADRKSV
;
A
#
# COMPACT_ATOMS: atom_id res chain seq x y z
N MET A 1 -50.20 -53.28 -3.46
CA MET A 1 -49.85 -52.01 -2.74
C MET A 1 -48.38 -51.57 -2.87
N ARG A 2 -47.37 -52.43 -3.03
CA ARG A 2 -45.96 -52.01 -3.16
C ARG A 2 -45.59 -51.27 -4.45
N LYS A 3 -46.25 -51.52 -5.59
CA LYS A 3 -45.94 -50.87 -6.88
C LYS A 3 -46.23 -49.38 -6.93
N ASN A 4 -47.25 -48.90 -6.18
CA ASN A 4 -47.63 -47.51 -6.18
C ASN A 4 -46.71 -46.62 -5.33
N ILE A 5 -46.03 -47.20 -4.34
CA ILE A 5 -45.07 -46.49 -3.47
C ILE A 5 -43.85 -46.05 -4.25
N TYR A 6 -43.35 -46.91 -5.16
CA TYR A 6 -42.18 -46.55 -5.99
C TYR A 6 -42.49 -45.43 -7.02
N GLY A 7 -43.73 -45.39 -7.54
CA GLY A 7 -44.16 -44.30 -8.41
C GLY A 7 -44.25 -42.98 -7.67
N LEU A 8 -44.71 -42.99 -6.45
CA LEU A 8 -44.82 -41.78 -5.61
C LEU A 8 -43.44 -41.28 -5.19
N LEU A 9 -42.51 -42.18 -4.86
CA LEU A 9 -41.11 -41.85 -4.55
C LEU A 9 -40.34 -41.28 -5.77
N LEU A 10 -40.58 -41.87 -6.96
CA LEU A 10 -39.99 -41.37 -8.20
C LEU A 10 -40.49 -39.93 -8.57
N LEU A 11 -41.80 -39.69 -8.37
CA LEU A 11 -42.42 -38.42 -8.62
C LEU A 11 -41.89 -37.33 -7.67
N SER A 12 -41.70 -37.68 -6.36
CA SER A 12 -41.11 -36.75 -5.39
C SER A 12 -39.65 -36.39 -5.68
N LEU A 13 -38.89 -37.38 -6.19
CA LEU A 13 -37.47 -37.17 -6.57
C LEU A 13 -37.33 -36.23 -7.76
N ILE A 14 -38.23 -36.32 -8.74
CA ILE A 14 -38.28 -35.41 -9.91
C ILE A 14 -38.60 -33.95 -9.51
N MET A 15 -39.48 -33.73 -8.52
CA MET A 15 -39.77 -32.40 -8.01
C MET A 15 -38.61 -31.75 -7.30
N VAL A 16 -37.73 -32.51 -6.63
CA VAL A 16 -36.55 -31.99 -5.94
C VAL A 16 -35.46 -31.57 -6.93
N LEU A 17 -35.35 -32.23 -8.06
CA LEU A 17 -34.33 -31.97 -9.07
C LEU A 17 -34.70 -30.76 -9.97
N GLY A 18 -35.96 -30.33 -10.00
CA GLY A 18 -36.43 -29.16 -10.75
C GLY A 18 -36.20 -27.81 -10.05
N SER A 19 -35.66 -27.80 -8.83
CA SER A 19 -35.46 -26.59 -8.02
C SER A 19 -34.16 -25.83 -8.36
N CYS A 20 -33.37 -26.22 -9.37
CA CYS A 20 -32.36 -25.35 -9.93
C CYS A 20 -33.06 -24.30 -10.82
N TYR A 21 -33.74 -23.36 -10.19
CA TYR A 21 -34.14 -22.12 -10.83
C TYR A 21 -32.86 -21.36 -11.14
N GLY A 22 -32.44 -21.40 -12.41
CA GLY A 22 -31.36 -20.55 -12.87
C GLY A 22 -31.75 -19.12 -12.57
N ASP A 23 -31.05 -18.53 -11.60
CA ASP A 23 -31.15 -17.13 -11.32
C ASP A 23 -30.77 -16.36 -12.63
N LYS A 24 -31.78 -15.99 -13.38
CA LYS A 24 -31.65 -15.03 -14.48
C LYS A 24 -31.64 -13.64 -13.84
N GLY A 25 -30.71 -13.45 -12.88
CA GLY A 25 -30.52 -12.19 -12.22
C GLY A 25 -30.36 -11.09 -13.27
N ASN A 26 -31.32 -10.20 -13.30
CA ASN A 26 -31.25 -8.97 -14.05
C ASN A 26 -30.33 -8.01 -13.27
N TYR A 27 -29.07 -8.43 -13.12
CA TYR A 27 -28.04 -7.60 -12.49
C TYR A 27 -27.56 -6.62 -13.56
N ASP A 28 -28.02 -5.35 -13.46
CA ASP A 28 -27.34 -4.25 -14.10
C ASP A 28 -25.97 -4.11 -13.42
N TYR A 29 -24.96 -4.75 -14.00
CA TYR A 29 -23.58 -4.56 -13.57
C TYR A 29 -23.13 -3.19 -14.10
N GLU A 30 -23.13 -2.20 -13.23
CA GLU A 30 -22.36 -0.99 -13.49
C GLU A 30 -20.87 -1.33 -13.32
N ASP A 31 -20.06 -1.02 -14.34
CA ASP A 31 -18.63 -1.19 -14.26
C ASP A 31 -18.08 -0.35 -13.11
N VAL A 32 -17.52 -1.02 -12.11
CA VAL A 32 -16.89 -0.35 -10.98
C VAL A 32 -15.61 0.34 -11.47
N ASN A 33 -15.53 1.65 -11.25
CA ASN A 33 -14.30 2.39 -11.53
C ASN A 33 -13.22 2.04 -10.49
N GLU A 34 -12.45 1.00 -10.76
CA GLU A 34 -11.35 0.57 -9.90
C GLU A 34 -10.21 1.60 -9.92
N ILE A 35 -9.64 1.87 -8.74
CA ILE A 35 -8.48 2.74 -8.58
C ILE A 35 -7.27 1.89 -8.19
N THR A 36 -6.26 1.88 -9.04
CA THR A 36 -4.97 1.30 -8.71
C THR A 36 -4.11 2.34 -8.01
N VAL A 37 -3.62 2.01 -6.82
CA VAL A 37 -2.77 2.88 -6.00
C VAL A 37 -1.33 2.39 -6.09
N ASP A 38 -0.49 3.10 -6.83
CA ASP A 38 0.95 2.81 -6.96
C ASP A 38 1.75 3.78 -6.12
N LEU A 39 2.61 3.26 -5.24
CA LEU A 39 3.52 4.03 -4.40
C LEU A 39 4.93 4.16 -4.99
N GLY A 40 5.13 3.72 -6.24
CA GLY A 40 6.35 3.91 -7.03
C GLY A 40 7.48 2.93 -6.71
N GLY A 41 7.41 2.17 -5.64
CA GLY A 41 8.44 1.21 -5.26
C GLY A 41 8.04 0.31 -4.11
N THR A 42 8.71 -0.82 -3.98
CA THR A 42 8.44 -1.80 -2.92
C THR A 42 9.13 -1.45 -1.60
N LYS A 43 10.16 -0.59 -1.65
CA LYS A 43 10.93 -0.19 -0.47
C LYS A 43 11.59 1.17 -0.66
N TYR A 44 11.57 1.97 0.40
CA TYR A 44 12.24 3.27 0.50
C TYR A 44 13.16 3.33 1.71
N THR A 45 14.24 4.10 1.60
CA THR A 45 15.15 4.35 2.72
C THR A 45 15.27 5.84 2.95
N TYR A 46 15.00 6.27 4.17
CA TYR A 46 15.11 7.66 4.60
C TYR A 46 16.08 7.78 5.77
N VAL A 47 16.72 8.94 5.87
CA VAL A 47 17.67 9.25 6.94
C VAL A 47 16.96 10.00 8.06
N VAL A 48 17.24 9.61 9.31
CA VAL A 48 16.71 10.29 10.50
C VAL A 48 17.10 11.78 10.47
N GLY A 49 16.16 12.63 10.77
CA GLY A 49 16.25 14.09 10.69
C GLY A 49 15.85 14.67 9.32
N ASN A 50 15.71 13.85 8.29
CA ASN A 50 15.23 14.29 6.98
C ASN A 50 13.71 14.11 6.86
N VAL A 51 13.13 14.82 5.89
CA VAL A 51 11.73 14.67 5.52
C VAL A 51 11.60 13.46 4.59
N ALA A 52 10.75 12.51 4.97
CA ALA A 52 10.26 11.47 4.08
C ALA A 52 9.08 12.01 3.27
N ARG A 53 9.14 11.90 1.94
CA ARG A 53 8.08 12.31 1.04
C ARG A 53 7.71 11.15 0.13
N LEU A 54 6.42 10.84 0.04
CA LEU A 54 5.88 9.81 -0.84
C LEU A 54 4.63 10.35 -1.55
N GLU A 55 4.64 10.29 -2.87
CA GLU A 55 3.55 10.76 -3.73
C GLU A 55 2.97 9.57 -4.50
N PRO A 56 1.68 9.21 -4.29
CA PRO A 56 1.07 8.10 -4.97
C PRO A 56 0.70 8.46 -6.40
N THR A 57 0.78 7.47 -7.29
CA THR A 57 0.17 7.53 -8.62
C THR A 57 -1.16 6.76 -8.58
N LEU A 58 -2.24 7.41 -8.97
CA LEU A 58 -3.57 6.80 -9.06
C LEU A 58 -3.90 6.55 -10.54
N THR A 59 -4.31 5.33 -10.83
CA THR A 59 -4.80 4.96 -12.17
C THR A 59 -6.24 4.49 -12.06
N PHE A 60 -7.12 5.05 -12.88
CA PHE A 60 -8.55 4.78 -12.89
C PHE A 60 -8.90 3.85 -14.05
N ALA A 61 -9.74 2.84 -13.80
CA ALA A 61 -10.11 1.85 -14.81
C ALA A 61 -11.02 2.42 -15.90
N THR A 62 -11.93 3.32 -15.56
CA THR A 62 -12.94 3.84 -16.50
C THR A 62 -12.92 5.35 -16.61
N GLN A 63 -13.05 6.08 -15.53
CA GLN A 63 -13.16 7.53 -15.50
C GLN A 63 -12.27 8.13 -14.42
N GLU A 64 -11.52 9.17 -14.76
CA GLU A 64 -10.75 9.95 -13.79
C GLU A 64 -11.68 10.62 -12.78
N ILE A 65 -11.33 10.49 -11.50
CA ILE A 65 -12.03 11.11 -10.39
C ILE A 65 -11.15 12.26 -9.87
N ALA A 66 -11.75 13.42 -9.64
CA ALA A 66 -11.00 14.55 -9.09
C ALA A 66 -10.42 14.20 -7.72
N GLU A 67 -9.15 14.54 -7.49
CA GLU A 67 -8.44 14.24 -6.24
C GLU A 67 -9.17 14.78 -4.99
N SER A 68 -9.89 15.90 -5.13
CA SER A 68 -10.70 16.50 -4.06
C SER A 68 -11.95 15.70 -3.69
N GLU A 69 -12.31 14.71 -4.49
CA GLU A 69 -13.44 13.81 -4.24
C GLU A 69 -13.02 12.52 -3.55
N LEU A 70 -11.73 12.31 -3.35
CA LEU A 70 -11.15 11.12 -2.72
C LEU A 70 -10.67 11.45 -1.30
N GLU A 71 -10.81 10.49 -0.41
CA GLU A 71 -10.27 10.55 0.94
C GLU A 71 -9.00 9.71 1.04
N TYR A 72 -7.98 10.26 1.68
CA TYR A 72 -6.68 9.63 1.86
C TYR A 72 -6.45 9.30 3.32
N ASN A 73 -5.86 8.15 3.59
CA ASN A 73 -5.48 7.75 4.94
C ASN A 73 -4.16 6.99 4.89
N TRP A 74 -3.10 7.64 5.38
CA TRP A 74 -1.77 7.06 5.50
C TRP A 74 -1.55 6.48 6.87
N THR A 75 -1.00 5.28 6.91
CA THR A 75 -0.60 4.64 8.15
C THR A 75 0.83 4.11 8.07
N LEU A 76 1.56 4.17 9.20
CA LEU A 76 2.85 3.51 9.41
C LEU A 76 2.66 2.44 10.49
N ASN A 77 2.94 1.18 10.16
CA ASN A 77 2.69 0.02 11.04
C ASN A 77 1.27 0.02 11.64
N GLY A 78 0.28 0.50 10.85
CA GLY A 78 -1.11 0.59 11.26
C GLY A 78 -1.49 1.86 12.04
N GLU A 79 -0.53 2.70 12.45
CA GLU A 79 -0.80 3.97 13.12
C GLU A 79 -1.04 5.08 12.09
N PHE A 80 -2.11 5.86 12.28
CA PHE A 80 -2.44 6.99 11.42
C PHE A 80 -1.37 8.08 11.45
N ILE A 81 -1.00 8.61 10.27
CA ILE A 81 0.02 9.66 10.17
C ILE A 81 -0.44 10.87 9.34
N SER A 82 -1.24 10.69 8.29
CA SER A 82 -1.68 11.78 7.41
C SER A 82 -2.95 11.43 6.64
N ASP A 83 -3.76 12.46 6.37
CA ASP A 83 -4.94 12.42 5.48
C ASP A 83 -4.71 13.14 4.14
N LYS A 84 -3.50 13.61 3.90
CA LYS A 84 -3.15 14.31 2.65
C LYS A 84 -2.84 13.33 1.52
N ARG A 85 -3.04 13.76 0.27
CA ARG A 85 -2.66 12.96 -0.90
C ARG A 85 -1.18 12.59 -0.88
N VAL A 86 -0.32 13.55 -0.63
CA VAL A 86 1.13 13.36 -0.52
C VAL A 86 1.50 13.18 0.94
N LEU A 87 2.20 12.08 1.24
CA LEU A 87 2.75 11.86 2.57
C LEU A 87 4.03 12.65 2.73
N GLU A 88 4.09 13.47 3.78
CA GLU A 88 5.30 14.18 4.22
C GLU A 88 5.40 14.16 5.74
N PHE A 89 6.52 13.66 6.26
CA PHE A 89 6.80 13.69 7.70
C PHE A 89 8.31 13.67 7.96
N THR A 90 8.73 14.20 9.11
CA THR A 90 10.12 14.13 9.55
C THR A 90 10.40 12.79 10.20
N VAL A 91 11.46 12.10 9.77
CA VAL A 91 11.89 10.81 10.34
C VAL A 91 12.60 11.07 11.66
N GLU A 92 12.00 10.65 12.77
CA GLU A 92 12.53 10.92 14.11
C GLU A 92 13.41 9.80 14.66
N LYS A 93 13.16 8.56 14.28
CA LYS A 93 13.78 7.37 14.88
C LYS A 93 14.23 6.37 13.82
N ILE A 94 15.28 5.62 14.16
CA ILE A 94 15.71 4.47 13.36
C ILE A 94 14.64 3.38 13.46
N ALA A 95 14.26 2.82 12.32
CA ALA A 95 13.37 1.68 12.22
C ALA A 95 13.65 0.91 10.91
N SER A 96 13.35 -0.36 10.88
CA SER A 96 13.47 -1.18 9.69
C SER A 96 12.14 -1.85 9.36
N GLN A 97 11.88 -2.04 8.06
CA GLN A 97 10.67 -2.71 7.56
C GLN A 97 9.37 -2.11 8.09
N VAL A 98 9.32 -0.78 8.22
CA VAL A 98 8.10 -0.07 8.58
C VAL A 98 7.11 -0.22 7.44
N GLU A 99 5.96 -0.83 7.67
CA GLU A 99 4.90 -0.91 6.68
C GLU A 99 4.26 0.47 6.51
N CYS A 100 4.34 1.02 5.30
CA CYS A 100 3.63 2.22 4.91
C CYS A 100 2.45 1.83 4.02
N GLN A 101 1.24 2.18 4.46
CA GLN A 101 0.02 1.90 3.73
C GLN A 101 -0.74 3.19 3.45
N LEU A 102 -1.18 3.34 2.20
CA LEU A 102 -2.16 4.34 1.79
C LEU A 102 -3.49 3.67 1.52
N ARG A 103 -4.54 4.18 2.12
CA ARG A 103 -5.93 3.88 1.77
C ARG A 103 -6.52 5.07 1.03
N VAL A 104 -7.06 4.82 -0.16
CA VAL A 104 -7.79 5.80 -0.96
C VAL A 104 -9.24 5.37 -1.00
N THR A 105 -10.13 6.17 -0.43
CA THR A 105 -11.57 5.87 -0.36
C THR A 105 -12.33 6.82 -1.26
N ASN A 106 -13.21 6.27 -2.09
CA ASN A 106 -14.21 7.06 -2.80
C ASN A 106 -15.48 7.14 -1.92
N PRO A 107 -15.79 8.29 -1.32
CA PRO A 107 -16.92 8.42 -0.41
C PRO A 107 -18.28 8.25 -1.11
N LYS A 108 -18.36 8.44 -2.44
CA LYS A 108 -19.58 8.26 -3.20
C LYS A 108 -19.97 6.79 -3.33
N THR A 109 -18.98 5.91 -3.48
CA THR A 109 -19.18 4.46 -3.63
C THR A 109 -18.91 3.67 -2.36
N GLY A 110 -18.20 4.25 -1.39
CA GLY A 110 -17.70 3.59 -0.19
C GLY A 110 -16.54 2.62 -0.44
N LEU A 111 -16.06 2.51 -1.68
CA LEU A 111 -14.96 1.61 -2.03
C LEU A 111 -13.62 2.17 -1.58
N THR A 112 -12.76 1.29 -1.07
CA THR A 112 -11.41 1.64 -0.59
C THR A 112 -10.37 0.82 -1.34
N TYR A 113 -9.34 1.49 -1.83
CA TYR A 113 -8.21 0.93 -2.55
C TYR A 113 -6.94 1.13 -1.74
N ILE A 114 -6.01 0.18 -1.81
CA ILE A 114 -4.86 0.14 -0.90
C ILE A 114 -3.56 0.01 -1.68
N GLY A 115 -2.63 0.95 -1.44
CA GLY A 115 -1.23 0.84 -1.82
C GLY A 115 -0.35 0.54 -0.59
N ARG A 116 0.71 -0.27 -0.77
CA ARG A 116 1.65 -0.61 0.31
C ARG A 116 3.08 -0.53 -0.17
N THR A 117 3.96 -0.10 0.72
CA THR A 117 5.41 -0.14 0.54
C THR A 117 6.09 -0.31 1.89
N ALA A 118 7.36 -0.72 1.90
CA ALA A 118 8.17 -0.77 3.11
C ALA A 118 9.08 0.46 3.19
N MET A 119 9.38 0.90 4.41
CA MET A 119 10.32 1.99 4.68
C MET A 119 11.38 1.56 5.68
N ASP A 120 12.63 1.92 5.43
CA ASP A 120 13.71 1.84 6.41
C ASP A 120 14.13 3.26 6.81
N PHE A 121 14.28 3.48 8.10
CA PHE A 121 14.77 4.73 8.67
C PHE A 121 16.16 4.50 9.24
N THR A 122 17.17 5.13 8.66
CA THR A 122 18.58 4.90 8.97
C THR A 122 19.27 6.16 9.48
N GLN A 123 20.41 6.01 10.13
CA GLN A 123 21.26 7.16 10.44
C GLN A 123 22.14 7.53 9.25
N LYS A 124 22.50 8.82 9.16
CA LYS A 124 23.37 9.34 8.10
C LYS A 124 24.72 8.58 7.96
N TYR A 125 25.20 8.02 9.06
CA TYR A 125 26.50 7.36 9.14
C TYR A 125 26.39 5.84 9.37
N ASN A 126 25.28 5.22 9.00
CA ASN A 126 25.10 3.75 9.08
C ASN A 126 25.77 3.00 7.91
N LEU A 127 26.72 3.64 7.24
CA LEU A 127 27.54 3.05 6.19
C LEU A 127 28.87 2.63 6.78
N TYR A 128 29.37 1.48 6.35
CA TYR A 128 30.75 1.09 6.65
C TYR A 128 31.70 2.13 6.07
N GLY A 129 32.51 2.73 6.91
CA GLY A 129 33.40 3.79 6.52
C GLY A 129 34.53 3.96 7.52
N TRP A 130 35.42 4.92 7.25
CA TRP A 130 36.57 5.24 8.06
C TRP A 130 36.35 6.58 8.74
N LEU A 131 36.58 6.63 10.04
CA LEU A 131 36.66 7.88 10.79
C LEU A 131 38.12 8.35 10.71
N VAL A 132 38.35 9.48 10.04
CA VAL A 132 39.69 10.06 9.87
C VAL A 132 39.75 11.32 10.71
N LEU A 133 40.61 11.28 11.73
CA LEU A 133 41.01 12.48 12.47
C LEU A 133 42.14 13.17 11.75
N SER A 134 41.94 14.35 11.22
CA SER A 134 42.94 15.23 10.66
C SER A 134 43.13 16.46 11.54
N LYS A 135 44.36 17.00 11.56
CA LYS A 135 44.69 18.18 12.33
C LYS A 135 45.53 19.11 11.46
N ASP A 136 45.19 20.37 11.48
CA ASP A 136 46.06 21.45 11.04
C ASP A 136 46.58 22.27 12.24
N GLU A 137 47.27 23.36 11.98
CA GLU A 137 47.82 24.21 13.04
C GLU A 137 46.79 24.91 13.92
N GLN A 138 45.53 25.00 13.47
CA GLN A 138 44.46 25.77 14.09
C GLN A 138 43.32 24.92 14.66
N ALA A 139 43.07 23.73 14.06
CA ALA A 139 41.92 22.91 14.44
C ALA A 139 42.15 21.41 14.21
N SER A 140 41.31 20.62 14.87
CA SER A 140 41.20 19.17 14.61
C SER A 140 39.87 18.88 13.95
N TYR A 141 39.90 18.08 12.90
CA TYR A 141 38.71 17.74 12.09
C TYR A 141 38.45 16.24 12.16
N LEU A 142 37.24 15.85 12.42
CA LEU A 142 36.77 14.49 12.34
C LEU A 142 35.98 14.30 11.06
N ASN A 143 36.53 13.57 10.10
CA ASN A 143 35.90 13.29 8.83
C ASN A 143 35.47 11.83 8.74
N PHE A 144 34.26 11.59 8.21
CA PHE A 144 33.78 10.25 7.91
C PHE A 144 33.87 10.02 6.40
N MET A 145 34.64 9.01 6.00
CA MET A 145 34.85 8.61 4.60
C MET A 145 34.14 7.31 4.33
N THR A 146 33.26 7.28 3.35
CA THR A 146 32.58 6.06 2.88
C THR A 146 33.42 5.34 1.82
N ALA A 147 33.10 4.08 1.55
CA ALA A 147 33.75 3.34 0.47
C ALA A 147 33.53 3.97 -0.92
N ALA A 148 32.47 4.76 -1.08
CA ALA A 148 32.16 5.49 -2.31
C ALA A 148 33.12 6.68 -2.53
N ASP A 149 33.61 7.32 -1.45
CA ASP A 149 34.49 8.48 -1.53
C ASP A 149 35.92 8.12 -2.01
N ARG A 150 36.27 6.82 -2.04
CA ARG A 150 37.55 6.32 -2.54
C ARG A 150 37.74 6.43 -4.05
N LYS A 151 36.72 6.73 -4.83
CA LYS A 151 36.78 6.74 -6.29
C LYS A 151 37.14 8.10 -6.89
N SER A 152 37.41 9.11 -6.07
CA SER A 152 37.68 10.48 -6.50
C SER A 152 39.14 10.92 -6.21
N VAL A 153 40.13 10.02 -6.34
CA VAL A 153 41.54 10.38 -6.39
C VAL A 153 42.16 9.85 -7.68
#